data_ef11d702bda2c219ff241cc0d49cdf73
#
_entry.id   ef11d702bda2c219ff241cc0d49cdf73
#
_cell.length_a   1.000
_cell.length_b   1.000
_cell.length_c   1.000
_cell.angle_alpha   90.00
_cell.angle_beta   90.00
_cell.angle_gamma   90.00
#
_symmetry.space_group_name_H-M   'P 1'
#
loop_
_entity.id
_entity.type
_entity.pdbx_description
1 polymer ?
#
loop_
_entity_poly.entity_id
_entity_poly.type
_entity_poly.pdbx_seq_one_letter_code
_entity_poly.pdbx_strand_id
1 'polypeptide(L)'
;QALIADRSIRVSGGSGLFCFVVLCAYANFRTSYKRIDCISYTIYPGEWIMSVEELSRYFRTRFRRQTLTALEGLQKNGLISFLVLGHGKLVKFKIRGWRRHNTILDYNAPCQKDTGFFFFPVSTATELVSAGHCSEMDAVLDLWLNTVYNDPQVLGSDVGPVVYLRNGTGCPLVSYAELASRWGISKATAGRYLKRMAERGYLQLAAFSGTHGSTIYLQNYLSTMFQISDIVVDKEEIAMSLGIKLELQEETALTTAATSGSNESG
;
A
#
# COMPACT_ATOMS: atom_id res chain seq x y z
N GLN A 1 4.14 0.93 -10.04
CA GLN A 1 5.18 1.99 -10.14
C GLN A 1 4.59 3.37 -9.84
N ALA A 2 3.43 3.74 -10.38
CA ALA A 2 2.80 5.05 -10.15
C ALA A 2 2.65 5.38 -8.65
N LEU A 3 2.12 4.44 -7.85
CA LEU A 3 1.97 4.61 -6.40
C LEU A 3 3.31 4.90 -5.69
N ILE A 4 4.37 4.14 -6.02
CA ILE A 4 5.71 4.33 -5.44
C ILE A 4 6.31 5.68 -5.86
N ALA A 5 5.99 6.16 -7.05
CA ALA A 5 6.48 7.44 -7.57
C ALA A 5 5.73 8.66 -6.99
N ASP A 6 4.53 8.46 -6.46
CA ASP A 6 3.70 9.55 -5.96
C ASP A 6 4.32 10.22 -4.74
N ARG A 7 4.76 11.46 -4.93
CA ARG A 7 5.40 12.27 -3.89
C ARG A 7 4.42 12.95 -2.94
N SER A 8 3.13 12.89 -3.21
CA SER A 8 2.11 13.41 -2.30
C SER A 8 1.97 12.55 -1.04
N ILE A 9 2.28 11.25 -1.13
CA ILE A 9 2.28 10.32 0.00
C ILE A 9 3.59 10.48 0.78
N ARG A 10 3.49 10.67 2.07
CA ARG A 10 4.65 10.94 2.94
C ARG A 10 5.44 9.67 3.23
N VAL A 11 6.76 9.80 3.14
CA VAL A 11 7.72 8.78 3.57
C VAL A 11 8.49 9.34 4.75
N SER A 12 8.55 8.63 5.86
CA SER A 12 9.41 8.97 7.00
C SER A 12 10.69 8.14 6.97
N GLY A 13 11.76 8.64 7.56
CA GLY A 13 13.00 7.86 7.72
C GLY A 13 12.73 6.62 8.57
N GLY A 14 12.78 5.43 7.98
CA GLY A 14 12.41 4.15 8.61
C GLY A 14 11.30 3.39 7.90
N SER A 15 10.81 3.90 6.77
CA SER A 15 9.84 3.22 5.89
C SER A 15 10.39 1.90 5.35
N GLY A 16 10.33 0.85 6.18
CA GLY A 16 10.93 -0.45 5.84
C GLY A 16 10.25 -1.13 4.65
N LEU A 17 8.92 -1.16 4.63
CA LEU A 17 8.16 -1.75 3.54
C LEU A 17 8.38 -1.01 2.23
N PHE A 18 8.28 0.32 2.24
CA PHE A 18 8.52 1.13 1.05
C PHE A 18 9.93 0.92 0.48
N CYS A 19 10.96 0.99 1.32
CA CYS A 19 12.34 0.77 0.89
C CYS A 19 12.52 -0.63 0.29
N PHE A 20 11.93 -1.65 0.90
CA PHE A 20 12.01 -3.02 0.39
C PHE A 20 11.31 -3.19 -0.96
N VAL A 21 10.10 -2.64 -1.10
CA VAL A 21 9.35 -2.66 -2.37
C VAL A 21 10.12 -1.93 -3.48
N VAL A 22 10.78 -0.81 -3.17
CA VAL A 22 11.67 -0.11 -4.12
C VAL A 22 12.80 -1.02 -4.57
N LEU A 23 13.49 -1.72 -3.66
CA LEU A 23 14.56 -2.65 -4.03
C LEU A 23 14.03 -3.80 -4.91
N CYS A 24 12.87 -4.35 -4.58
CA CYS A 24 12.23 -5.40 -5.38
C CYS A 24 11.91 -4.91 -6.81
N ALA A 25 11.47 -3.65 -6.96
CA ALA A 25 11.16 -3.07 -8.27
C ALA A 25 12.40 -2.91 -9.18
N TYR A 26 13.60 -2.84 -8.61
CA TYR A 26 14.87 -2.78 -9.36
C TYR A 26 15.56 -4.13 -9.49
N ALA A 27 15.19 -5.13 -8.71
CA ALA A 27 15.85 -6.43 -8.72
C ALA A 27 15.69 -7.13 -10.07
N ASN A 28 16.78 -7.67 -10.57
CA ASN A 28 16.81 -8.36 -11.87
C ASN A 28 16.08 -9.71 -11.83
N PHE A 29 15.35 -10.03 -12.90
CA PHE A 29 14.78 -11.37 -13.13
C PHE A 29 15.77 -12.32 -13.82
N ARG A 30 16.68 -11.78 -14.63
CA ARG A 30 17.65 -12.54 -15.43
C ARG A 30 19.07 -12.05 -15.15
N THR A 31 20.07 -12.89 -15.40
CA THR A 31 21.46 -12.44 -15.38
C THR A 31 21.69 -11.38 -16.45
N SER A 32 22.27 -10.28 -16.06
CA SER A 32 22.65 -9.16 -16.95
C SER A 32 23.99 -8.58 -16.56
N TYR A 33 24.50 -7.68 -17.38
CA TYR A 33 25.76 -6.98 -17.15
C TYR A 33 25.52 -5.47 -17.09
N LYS A 34 26.09 -4.81 -16.10
CA LYS A 34 26.01 -3.35 -15.96
C LYS A 34 27.43 -2.79 -15.88
N ARG A 35 27.75 -1.84 -16.76
CA ARG A 35 29.03 -1.15 -16.75
C ARG A 35 28.90 0.19 -16.02
N ILE A 36 29.74 0.40 -15.02
CA ILE A 36 29.80 1.63 -14.22
C ILE A 36 31.28 1.98 -14.05
N ASP A 37 31.66 3.20 -14.37
CA ASP A 37 33.07 3.72 -14.29
C ASP A 37 34.08 2.74 -14.92
N CYS A 38 33.79 2.29 -16.14
CA CYS A 38 34.60 1.32 -16.91
C CYS A 38 34.74 -0.08 -16.28
N ILE A 39 34.08 -0.36 -15.15
CA ILE A 39 34.04 -1.68 -14.52
C ILE A 39 32.74 -2.38 -14.91
N SER A 40 32.85 -3.63 -15.37
CA SER A 40 31.69 -4.46 -15.70
C SER A 40 31.27 -5.30 -14.49
N TYR A 41 30.02 -5.18 -14.09
CA TYR A 41 29.44 -5.95 -12.99
C TYR A 41 28.44 -6.96 -13.52
N THR A 42 28.57 -8.22 -13.12
CA THR A 42 27.55 -9.23 -13.35
C THR A 42 26.46 -9.09 -12.30
N ILE A 43 25.21 -8.98 -12.75
CA ILE A 43 23.99 -8.84 -11.93
C ILE A 43 23.18 -10.12 -12.08
N TYR A 44 23.05 -10.88 -11.00
CA TYR A 44 22.26 -12.11 -10.98
C TYR A 44 20.79 -11.82 -10.65
N PRO A 45 19.87 -12.79 -10.85
CA PRO A 45 18.47 -12.66 -10.43
C PRO A 45 18.34 -12.29 -8.94
N GLY A 46 17.52 -11.29 -8.67
CA GLY A 46 17.34 -10.71 -7.34
C GLY A 46 18.41 -9.69 -6.94
N GLU A 47 19.40 -9.41 -7.82
CA GLU A 47 20.45 -8.43 -7.55
C GLU A 47 20.23 -7.15 -8.36
N TRP A 48 20.79 -6.06 -7.86
CA TRP A 48 20.98 -4.82 -8.60
C TRP A 48 22.17 -4.02 -8.05
N ILE A 49 22.71 -3.13 -8.88
CA ILE A 49 23.75 -2.17 -8.51
C ILE A 49 23.38 -0.77 -8.97
N MET A 50 23.51 0.20 -8.07
CA MET A 50 23.27 1.61 -8.36
C MET A 50 24.10 2.50 -7.44
N SER A 51 24.14 3.80 -7.71
CA SER A 51 24.79 4.74 -6.80
C SER A 51 23.97 4.92 -5.51
N VAL A 52 24.66 5.22 -4.40
CA VAL A 52 23.99 5.55 -3.13
C VAL A 52 23.13 6.79 -3.28
N GLU A 53 23.54 7.75 -4.12
CA GLU A 53 22.76 8.96 -4.39
C GLU A 53 21.46 8.66 -5.14
N GLU A 54 21.52 7.81 -6.18
CA GLU A 54 20.35 7.35 -6.90
C GLU A 54 19.38 6.62 -5.96
N LEU A 55 19.87 5.70 -5.12
CA LEU A 55 19.07 4.98 -4.14
C LEU A 55 18.46 5.93 -3.10
N SER A 56 19.20 6.98 -2.67
CA SER A 56 18.67 7.99 -1.75
C SER A 56 17.48 8.74 -2.34
N ARG A 57 17.51 9.04 -3.65
CA ARG A 57 16.39 9.68 -4.36
C ARG A 57 15.16 8.76 -4.39
N TYR A 58 15.35 7.46 -4.61
CA TYR A 58 14.26 6.48 -4.62
C TYR A 58 13.69 6.23 -3.23
N PHE A 59 14.54 6.13 -2.21
CA PHE A 59 14.12 6.00 -0.80
C PHE A 59 13.56 7.29 -0.23
N ARG A 60 13.65 8.40 -0.98
CA ARG A 60 13.25 9.76 -0.53
C ARG A 60 13.95 10.18 0.76
N THR A 61 15.17 9.74 0.98
CA THR A 61 16.01 10.14 2.10
C THR A 61 16.79 11.38 1.77
N ARG A 62 16.97 12.25 2.78
CA ARG A 62 17.74 13.50 2.61
C ARG A 62 19.25 13.26 2.65
N PHE A 63 19.67 12.30 3.46
CA PHE A 63 21.07 12.05 3.73
C PHE A 63 21.45 10.61 3.39
N ARG A 64 22.64 10.42 2.81
CA ARG A 64 23.23 9.12 2.50
C ARG A 64 23.19 8.15 3.71
N ARG A 65 23.48 8.66 4.93
CA ARG A 65 23.44 7.85 6.15
C ARG A 65 22.08 7.19 6.35
N GLN A 66 20.98 7.92 6.13
CA GLN A 66 19.62 7.38 6.26
C GLN A 66 19.36 6.23 5.28
N THR A 67 19.87 6.35 4.05
CA THR A 67 19.77 5.29 3.02
C THR A 67 20.50 4.03 3.47
N LEU A 68 21.73 4.17 3.98
CA LEU A 68 22.51 3.03 4.45
C LEU A 68 21.88 2.40 5.70
N THR A 69 21.38 3.20 6.64
CA THR A 69 20.64 2.71 7.82
C THR A 69 19.39 1.92 7.44
N ALA A 70 18.66 2.37 6.40
CA ALA A 70 17.51 1.61 5.88
C ALA A 70 17.94 0.24 5.31
N LEU A 71 19.04 0.20 4.55
CA LEU A 71 19.59 -1.06 4.05
C LEU A 71 20.07 -1.99 5.18
N GLU A 72 20.75 -1.45 6.19
CA GLU A 72 21.18 -2.18 7.38
C GLU A 72 19.99 -2.79 8.12
N GLY A 73 18.90 -2.03 8.28
CA GLY A 73 17.64 -2.51 8.86
C GLY A 73 17.05 -3.68 8.08
N LEU A 74 16.96 -3.57 6.76
CA LEU A 74 16.47 -4.64 5.88
C LEU A 74 17.39 -5.88 5.92
N GLN A 75 18.71 -5.68 5.99
CA GLN A 75 19.68 -6.78 6.13
C GLN A 75 19.57 -7.46 7.49
N LYS A 76 19.39 -6.71 8.57
CA LYS A 76 19.19 -7.23 9.93
C LYS A 76 17.94 -8.11 10.00
N ASN A 77 16.88 -7.70 9.30
CA ASN A 77 15.64 -8.48 9.18
C ASN A 77 15.77 -9.69 8.21
N GLY A 78 16.97 -9.94 7.68
CA GLY A 78 17.20 -11.09 6.81
C GLY A 78 16.61 -10.99 5.39
N LEU A 79 16.13 -9.83 4.97
CA LEU A 79 15.43 -9.65 3.69
C LEU A 79 16.37 -9.43 2.52
N ILE A 80 17.50 -8.79 2.78
CA ILE A 80 18.53 -8.50 1.77
C ILE A 80 19.93 -8.83 2.27
N SER A 81 20.86 -8.85 1.35
CA SER A 81 22.29 -8.60 1.62
C SER A 81 22.76 -7.47 0.72
N PHE A 82 23.68 -6.65 1.18
CA PHE A 82 24.25 -5.59 0.35
C PHE A 82 25.73 -5.38 0.61
N LEU A 83 26.40 -4.81 -0.39
CA LEU A 83 27.80 -4.42 -0.35
C LEU A 83 27.93 -2.98 -0.83
N VAL A 84 28.76 -2.22 -0.15
CA VAL A 84 29.12 -0.86 -0.55
C VAL A 84 30.45 -0.92 -1.31
N LEU A 85 30.46 -0.43 -2.54
CA LEU A 85 31.58 -0.51 -3.49
C LEU A 85 32.01 0.90 -3.93
N GLY A 86 33.13 0.99 -4.68
CA GLY A 86 33.55 2.23 -5.28
C GLY A 86 33.81 3.34 -4.26
N HIS A 87 34.62 3.07 -3.22
CA HIS A 87 34.85 4.02 -2.12
C HIS A 87 33.57 4.58 -1.51
N GLY A 88 32.55 3.72 -1.42
CA GLY A 88 31.30 4.06 -0.81
C GLY A 88 30.28 4.73 -1.75
N LYS A 89 30.56 4.88 -3.04
CA LYS A 89 29.64 5.54 -3.99
C LYS A 89 28.53 4.62 -4.51
N LEU A 90 28.80 3.31 -4.57
CA LEU A 90 27.90 2.32 -5.14
C LEU A 90 27.37 1.38 -4.07
N VAL A 91 26.16 0.91 -4.27
CA VAL A 91 25.54 -0.18 -3.51
C VAL A 91 25.16 -1.29 -4.49
N LYS A 92 25.65 -2.50 -4.24
CA LYS A 92 25.15 -3.73 -4.86
C LYS A 92 24.32 -4.46 -3.81
N PHE A 93 23.06 -4.73 -4.07
CA PHE A 93 22.18 -5.46 -3.17
C PHE A 93 21.64 -6.73 -3.82
N LYS A 94 21.18 -7.65 -2.98
CA LYS A 94 20.54 -8.90 -3.36
C LYS A 94 19.34 -9.16 -2.44
N ILE A 95 18.18 -9.40 -3.03
CA ILE A 95 16.97 -9.82 -2.33
C ILE A 95 17.11 -11.30 -1.97
N ARG A 96 16.95 -11.63 -0.69
CA ARG A 96 17.00 -13.02 -0.23
C ARG A 96 15.72 -13.74 -0.61
N GLY A 97 15.84 -15.00 -1.00
CA GLY A 97 14.69 -15.80 -1.43
C GLY A 97 14.05 -15.38 -2.76
N TRP A 98 14.66 -14.45 -3.50
CA TRP A 98 14.08 -13.93 -4.76
C TRP A 98 13.58 -15.03 -5.70
N ARG A 99 14.42 -16.04 -5.97
CA ARG A 99 14.07 -17.14 -6.88
C ARG A 99 12.94 -18.04 -6.39
N ARG A 100 12.64 -18.06 -5.09
CA ARG A 100 11.53 -18.83 -4.53
C ARG A 100 10.17 -18.30 -4.99
N HIS A 101 10.07 -17.01 -5.18
CA HIS A 101 8.82 -16.31 -5.50
C HIS A 101 8.81 -15.72 -6.92
N ASN A 102 9.99 -15.57 -7.56
CA ASN A 102 10.14 -14.84 -8.81
C ASN A 102 10.98 -15.67 -9.79
N THR A 103 10.50 -16.84 -10.21
CA THR A 103 11.15 -17.68 -11.23
C THR A 103 10.46 -17.50 -12.58
N ILE A 104 11.25 -17.57 -13.65
CA ILE A 104 10.74 -17.49 -15.02
C ILE A 104 9.86 -18.71 -15.36
N LEU A 105 10.11 -19.86 -14.71
CA LEU A 105 9.39 -21.11 -14.95
C LEU A 105 7.93 -21.06 -14.48
N ASP A 106 7.64 -20.27 -13.45
CA ASP A 106 6.28 -20.07 -12.93
C ASP A 106 5.49 -19.03 -13.75
N TYR A 107 6.13 -18.46 -14.78
CA TYR A 107 5.64 -17.33 -15.50
C TYR A 107 5.54 -17.56 -17.00
N ASN A 108 4.42 -18.10 -17.43
CA ASN A 108 4.14 -18.41 -18.84
C ASN A 108 3.29 -17.32 -19.54
N ALA A 109 3.11 -16.16 -18.92
CA ALA A 109 2.38 -15.07 -19.57
C ALA A 109 3.29 -14.28 -20.52
N PRO A 110 2.79 -13.86 -21.69
CA PRO A 110 3.53 -13.01 -22.60
C PRO A 110 3.90 -11.71 -21.87
N CYS A 111 5.21 -11.41 -21.80
CA CYS A 111 5.71 -10.18 -21.23
C CYS A 111 5.07 -8.99 -21.93
N GLN A 112 4.24 -8.24 -21.22
CA GLN A 112 3.87 -6.90 -21.65
C GLN A 112 5.15 -6.05 -21.62
N LYS A 113 5.43 -5.37 -22.72
CA LYS A 113 6.75 -4.76 -22.99
C LYS A 113 7.21 -3.75 -21.95
N ASP A 114 6.31 -3.14 -21.16
CA ASP A 114 6.61 -1.97 -20.33
C ASP A 114 6.16 -2.06 -18.87
N THR A 115 5.49 -3.13 -18.46
CA THR A 115 5.02 -3.32 -17.09
C THR A 115 5.44 -4.68 -16.56
N GLY A 116 6.56 -4.70 -15.83
CA GLY A 116 6.97 -5.89 -15.07
C GLY A 116 6.21 -5.97 -13.74
N PHE A 117 6.05 -7.17 -13.20
CA PHE A 117 5.58 -7.41 -11.85
C PHE A 117 6.55 -8.36 -11.13
N PHE A 118 6.46 -8.38 -9.83
CA PHE A 118 7.15 -9.35 -8.99
C PHE A 118 6.19 -9.85 -7.91
N PHE A 119 6.40 -11.09 -7.49
CA PHE A 119 5.65 -11.67 -6.37
C PHE A 119 6.23 -11.18 -5.06
N PHE A 120 5.35 -10.77 -4.16
CA PHE A 120 5.70 -10.25 -2.85
C PHE A 120 4.97 -11.03 -1.75
N PRO A 121 5.68 -11.68 -0.80
CA PRO A 121 5.03 -12.37 0.30
C PRO A 121 4.33 -11.38 1.24
N VAL A 122 3.04 -11.54 1.44
CA VAL A 122 2.24 -10.65 2.32
C VAL A 122 2.72 -10.72 3.78
N SER A 123 3.22 -11.87 4.23
CA SER A 123 3.84 -12.03 5.56
C SER A 123 5.01 -11.07 5.76
N THR A 124 5.86 -10.89 4.73
CA THR A 124 6.98 -9.94 4.78
C THR A 124 6.49 -8.50 4.92
N ALA A 125 5.37 -8.13 4.25
CA ALA A 125 4.77 -6.80 4.44
C ALA A 125 4.33 -6.61 5.89
N THR A 126 3.65 -7.58 6.46
CA THR A 126 3.19 -7.55 7.85
C THR A 126 4.35 -7.38 8.84
N GLU A 127 5.43 -8.14 8.66
CA GLU A 127 6.64 -8.02 9.49
C GLU A 127 7.26 -6.63 9.40
N LEU A 128 7.38 -6.07 8.18
CA LEU A 128 8.00 -4.76 7.95
C LEU A 128 7.17 -3.60 8.51
N VAL A 129 5.85 -3.64 8.43
CA VAL A 129 5.01 -2.56 8.98
C VAL A 129 4.92 -2.64 10.50
N SER A 130 5.09 -3.83 11.09
CA SER A 130 5.06 -4.05 12.53
C SER A 130 6.42 -3.78 13.21
N ALA A 131 7.52 -3.81 12.45
CA ALA A 131 8.88 -3.72 13.00
C ALA A 131 9.32 -2.30 13.39
N GLY A 132 8.54 -1.26 13.11
CA GLY A 132 8.96 0.11 13.38
C GLY A 132 7.90 1.16 13.09
N HIS A 133 8.35 2.41 12.91
CA HIS A 133 7.45 3.52 12.58
C HIS A 133 6.94 3.42 11.14
N CYS A 134 5.75 2.89 10.97
CA CYS A 134 5.08 2.82 9.70
C CYS A 134 4.81 4.24 9.16
N SER A 135 5.30 4.54 7.98
CA SER A 135 5.02 5.79 7.27
C SER A 135 3.65 5.73 6.60
N GLU A 136 3.16 6.87 6.12
CA GLU A 136 1.94 6.91 5.32
C GLU A 136 2.07 6.04 4.05
N MET A 137 3.24 6.03 3.42
CA MET A 137 3.52 5.18 2.26
C MET A 137 3.52 3.69 2.63
N ASP A 138 4.09 3.31 3.77
CA ASP A 138 4.05 1.92 4.22
C ASP A 138 2.61 1.48 4.48
N ALA A 139 1.78 2.34 5.08
CA ALA A 139 0.36 2.07 5.31
C ALA A 139 -0.40 1.87 3.98
N VAL A 140 -0.18 2.74 2.98
CA VAL A 140 -0.78 2.59 1.65
C VAL A 140 -0.37 1.27 1.01
N LEU A 141 0.92 0.94 1.05
CA LEU A 141 1.44 -0.31 0.48
C LEU A 141 0.89 -1.54 1.22
N ASP A 142 0.77 -1.47 2.55
CA ASP A 142 0.18 -2.54 3.35
C ASP A 142 -1.29 -2.78 2.98
N LEU A 143 -2.08 -1.72 2.84
CA LEU A 143 -3.47 -1.84 2.37
C LEU A 143 -3.53 -2.45 0.96
N TRP A 144 -2.68 -1.99 0.04
CA TRP A 144 -2.60 -2.49 -1.32
C TRP A 144 -2.29 -4.00 -1.38
N LEU A 145 -1.32 -4.47 -0.60
CA LEU A 145 -0.89 -5.87 -0.55
C LEU A 145 -1.93 -6.79 0.12
N ASN A 146 -2.83 -6.24 0.92
CA ASN A 146 -3.90 -6.97 1.58
C ASN A 146 -5.27 -6.78 0.89
N THR A 147 -5.30 -6.20 -0.31
CA THR A 147 -6.54 -6.02 -1.06
C THR A 147 -6.89 -7.29 -1.81
N VAL A 148 -8.15 -7.66 -1.74
CA VAL A 148 -8.77 -8.78 -2.47
C VAL A 148 -9.95 -8.26 -3.30
N TYR A 149 -10.22 -8.92 -4.42
CA TYR A 149 -11.34 -8.61 -5.30
C TYR A 149 -11.92 -9.92 -5.86
N ASN A 150 -13.23 -10.01 -5.83
CA ASN A 150 -13.99 -11.16 -6.34
C ASN A 150 -13.52 -12.49 -5.73
N ASP A 151 -13.26 -12.51 -4.41
CA ASP A 151 -12.89 -13.69 -3.66
C ASP A 151 -14.11 -14.18 -2.86
N PRO A 152 -14.68 -15.36 -3.18
CA PRO A 152 -15.88 -15.85 -2.51
C PRO A 152 -15.71 -16.14 -1.00
N GLN A 153 -14.46 -16.17 -0.51
CA GLN A 153 -14.16 -16.35 0.92
C GLN A 153 -14.17 -15.03 1.70
N VAL A 154 -14.26 -13.87 1.00
CA VAL A 154 -14.21 -12.55 1.64
C VAL A 154 -15.46 -11.76 1.31
N LEU A 155 -16.23 -11.46 2.33
CA LEU A 155 -17.47 -10.70 2.21
C LEU A 155 -17.24 -9.30 1.63
N GLY A 156 -18.10 -8.86 0.72
CA GLY A 156 -18.01 -7.55 0.07
C GLY A 156 -16.86 -7.41 -0.94
N SER A 157 -16.13 -8.48 -1.25
CA SER A 157 -15.09 -8.47 -2.29
C SER A 157 -15.66 -8.49 -3.70
N ASP A 158 -16.90 -8.87 -3.87
CA ASP A 158 -17.70 -8.83 -5.10
C ASP A 158 -18.17 -7.40 -5.43
N VAL A 159 -18.40 -6.58 -4.40
CA VAL A 159 -18.76 -5.16 -4.54
C VAL A 159 -17.58 -4.33 -5.05
N GLY A 160 -16.36 -4.67 -4.64
CA GLY A 160 -15.16 -3.94 -5.05
C GLY A 160 -13.87 -4.45 -4.40
N PRO A 161 -12.72 -3.85 -4.76
CA PRO A 161 -11.42 -4.24 -4.20
C PRO A 161 -11.30 -3.82 -2.75
N VAL A 162 -11.59 -4.76 -1.83
CA VAL A 162 -11.66 -4.55 -0.39
C VAL A 162 -10.37 -4.98 0.31
N VAL A 163 -9.94 -4.23 1.31
CA VAL A 163 -8.82 -4.60 2.18
C VAL A 163 -9.26 -5.67 3.17
N TYR A 164 -8.60 -6.83 3.14
CA TYR A 164 -8.84 -7.94 4.04
C TYR A 164 -7.56 -8.34 4.78
N LEU A 165 -7.48 -8.07 6.08
CA LEU A 165 -6.29 -8.34 6.90
C LEU A 165 -6.15 -9.81 7.35
N ARG A 166 -6.81 -10.73 6.65
CA ARG A 166 -6.72 -12.19 6.83
C ARG A 166 -6.97 -12.64 8.27
N ASN A 167 -8.08 -12.17 8.84
CA ASN A 167 -8.53 -12.52 10.20
C ASN A 167 -9.14 -13.93 10.33
N GLY A 168 -9.23 -14.68 9.24
CA GLY A 168 -9.80 -16.03 9.18
C GLY A 168 -11.34 -16.08 9.18
N THR A 169 -12.03 -14.94 9.31
CA THR A 169 -13.51 -14.89 9.34
C THR A 169 -14.13 -14.59 7.99
N GLY A 170 -13.32 -14.16 7.01
CA GLY A 170 -13.79 -13.64 5.72
C GLY A 170 -14.43 -12.24 5.82
N CYS A 171 -14.49 -11.65 7.01
CA CYS A 171 -15.10 -10.33 7.23
C CYS A 171 -14.01 -9.22 7.10
N PRO A 172 -14.15 -8.25 6.16
CA PRO A 172 -13.14 -7.22 5.92
C PRO A 172 -13.29 -6.00 6.83
N LEU A 173 -14.09 -6.12 7.91
CA LEU A 173 -14.22 -5.04 8.86
C LEU A 173 -12.95 -4.86 9.68
N VAL A 174 -12.48 -3.62 9.74
CA VAL A 174 -11.29 -3.24 10.51
C VAL A 174 -11.59 -2.04 11.40
N SER A 175 -10.99 -2.02 12.58
CA SER A 175 -11.03 -0.87 13.47
C SER A 175 -9.75 -0.03 13.33
N TYR A 176 -9.85 1.26 13.63
CA TYR A 176 -8.66 2.13 13.66
C TYR A 176 -7.65 1.72 14.76
N ALA A 177 -8.12 1.00 15.78
CA ALA A 177 -7.26 0.46 16.83
C ALA A 177 -6.40 -0.71 16.30
N GLU A 178 -7.01 -1.61 15.52
CA GLU A 178 -6.28 -2.71 14.86
C GLU A 178 -5.25 -2.19 13.88
N LEU A 179 -5.60 -1.22 13.02
CA LEU A 179 -4.65 -0.60 12.09
C LEU A 179 -3.52 0.12 12.85
N ALA A 180 -3.84 0.82 13.93
CA ALA A 180 -2.83 1.49 14.76
C ALA A 180 -1.86 0.48 15.37
N SER A 181 -2.37 -0.62 15.91
CA SER A 181 -1.55 -1.72 16.46
C SER A 181 -0.67 -2.36 15.37
N ARG A 182 -1.27 -2.66 14.20
CA ARG A 182 -0.54 -3.25 13.06
C ARG A 182 0.59 -2.36 12.55
N TRP A 183 0.38 -1.06 12.48
CA TRP A 183 1.34 -0.08 11.96
C TRP A 183 2.29 0.51 13.01
N GLY A 184 2.15 0.12 14.27
CA GLY A 184 2.97 0.66 15.37
C GLY A 184 2.82 2.17 15.57
N ILE A 185 1.61 2.73 15.32
CA ILE A 185 1.29 4.16 15.42
C ILE A 185 0.08 4.41 16.32
N SER A 186 -0.18 5.66 16.67
CA SER A 186 -1.38 5.99 17.43
C SER A 186 -2.66 5.87 16.60
N LYS A 187 -3.81 5.55 17.24
CA LYS A 187 -5.13 5.53 16.62
C LYS A 187 -5.46 6.83 15.87
N ALA A 188 -5.10 7.97 16.45
CA ALA A 188 -5.28 9.27 15.82
C ALA A 188 -4.43 9.44 14.55
N THR A 189 -3.23 8.88 14.53
CA THR A 189 -2.36 8.89 13.33
C THR A 189 -2.90 7.98 12.25
N ALA A 190 -3.38 6.77 12.59
CA ALA A 190 -4.02 5.87 11.64
C ALA A 190 -5.25 6.53 11.00
N GLY A 191 -6.13 7.15 11.80
CA GLY A 191 -7.28 7.90 11.28
C GLY A 191 -6.89 9.05 10.35
N ARG A 192 -5.84 9.81 10.70
CA ARG A 192 -5.32 10.88 9.81
C ARG A 192 -4.76 10.34 8.48
N TYR A 193 -4.10 9.18 8.51
CA TYR A 193 -3.61 8.54 7.28
C TYR A 193 -4.77 8.16 6.37
N LEU A 194 -5.76 7.43 6.89
CA LEU A 194 -6.93 7.01 6.13
C LEU A 194 -7.72 8.19 5.56
N LYS A 195 -7.95 9.23 6.38
CA LYS A 195 -8.63 10.44 5.94
C LYS A 195 -7.91 11.11 4.76
N ARG A 196 -6.58 11.31 4.85
CA ARG A 196 -5.80 11.89 3.75
C ARG A 196 -5.80 11.02 2.49
N MET A 197 -5.76 9.70 2.65
CA MET A 197 -5.84 8.77 1.52
C MET A 197 -7.21 8.85 0.84
N ALA A 198 -8.29 8.95 1.61
CA ALA A 198 -9.64 9.12 1.08
C ALA A 198 -9.81 10.47 0.36
N GLU A 199 -9.35 11.58 0.97
CA GLU A 199 -9.38 12.91 0.37
C GLU A 199 -8.60 12.99 -0.97
N ARG A 200 -7.61 12.11 -1.16
CA ARG A 200 -6.81 12.02 -2.38
C ARG A 200 -7.33 10.98 -3.38
N GLY A 201 -8.44 10.33 -3.09
CA GLY A 201 -9.02 9.33 -3.96
C GLY A 201 -8.24 8.01 -4.06
N TYR A 202 -7.38 7.67 -3.08
CA TYR A 202 -6.73 6.36 -3.04
C TYR A 202 -7.63 5.27 -2.49
N LEU A 203 -8.56 5.63 -1.62
CA LEU A 203 -9.47 4.68 -1.00
C LEU A 203 -10.82 5.32 -0.69
N GLN A 204 -11.82 4.46 -0.53
CA GLN A 204 -13.14 4.79 -0.02
C GLN A 204 -13.35 4.06 1.31
N LEU A 205 -13.85 4.79 2.31
CA LEU A 205 -14.15 4.27 3.64
C LEU A 205 -15.66 4.14 3.79
N ALA A 206 -16.15 2.94 4.10
CA ALA A 206 -17.49 2.75 4.58
C ALA A 206 -17.43 2.45 6.09
N ALA A 207 -17.77 3.46 6.90
CA ALA A 207 -17.80 3.36 8.35
C ALA A 207 -19.20 2.95 8.80
N PHE A 208 -19.27 1.99 9.72
CA PHE A 208 -20.51 1.54 10.34
C PHE A 208 -20.56 1.97 11.79
N SER A 209 -21.74 2.36 12.25
CA SER A 209 -21.97 2.81 13.63
C SER A 209 -21.80 1.67 14.64
N GLY A 210 -21.46 2.03 15.87
CA GLY A 210 -21.27 1.06 16.96
C GLY A 210 -19.89 0.39 16.91
N THR A 211 -19.84 -0.91 17.21
CA THR A 211 -18.62 -1.71 17.31
C THR A 211 -18.22 -2.39 16.00
N HIS A 212 -18.97 -2.18 14.91
CA HIS A 212 -18.75 -2.91 13.66
C HIS A 212 -17.44 -2.55 12.96
N GLY A 213 -16.95 -1.32 13.07
CA GLY A 213 -15.72 -0.89 12.40
C GLY A 213 -15.96 -0.26 11.02
N SER A 214 -14.98 -0.39 10.13
CA SER A 214 -15.04 0.19 8.78
C SER A 214 -14.52 -0.82 7.75
N THR A 215 -15.06 -0.75 6.54
CA THR A 215 -14.45 -1.40 5.38
C THR A 215 -13.65 -0.37 4.58
N ILE A 216 -12.57 -0.83 3.96
CA ILE A 216 -11.65 0.00 3.16
C ILE A 216 -11.62 -0.57 1.75
N TYR A 217 -12.08 0.19 0.76
CA TYR A 217 -12.03 -0.16 -0.65
C TYR A 217 -10.95 0.67 -1.33
N LEU A 218 -10.07 0.04 -2.12
CA LEU A 218 -9.03 0.77 -2.85
C LEU A 218 -9.56 1.27 -4.19
N GLN A 219 -9.39 2.58 -4.42
CA GLN A 219 -9.63 3.21 -5.71
C GLN A 219 -8.44 2.97 -6.67
N ASN A 220 -8.70 2.94 -7.96
CA ASN A 220 -7.69 2.70 -9.00
C ASN A 220 -6.93 1.35 -8.90
N TYR A 221 -7.42 0.42 -8.06
CA TYR A 221 -6.82 -0.90 -7.93
C TYR A 221 -7.03 -1.74 -9.19
N LEU A 222 -8.27 -1.81 -9.67
CA LEU A 222 -8.63 -2.60 -10.84
C LEU A 222 -8.05 -2.02 -12.11
N SER A 223 -8.06 -0.70 -12.28
CA SER A 223 -7.45 -0.03 -13.43
C SER A 223 -5.94 -0.25 -13.51
N THR A 224 -5.27 -0.33 -12.36
CA THR A 224 -3.83 -0.59 -12.28
C THR A 224 -3.50 -2.06 -12.48
N MET A 225 -4.28 -2.97 -11.92
CA MET A 225 -4.01 -4.41 -11.95
C MET A 225 -4.55 -5.10 -13.21
N PHE A 226 -5.73 -4.69 -13.70
CA PHE A 226 -6.46 -5.41 -14.75
C PHE A 226 -6.86 -4.53 -15.93
N GLN A 227 -6.54 -3.24 -15.95
CA GLN A 227 -6.98 -2.26 -16.96
C GLN A 227 -8.52 -2.14 -17.04
N ILE A 228 -9.20 -2.35 -15.92
CA ILE A 228 -10.65 -2.21 -15.77
C ILE A 228 -10.90 -0.92 -14.98
N SER A 229 -11.94 -0.18 -15.32
CA SER A 229 -12.35 1.00 -14.55
C SER A 229 -12.71 0.62 -13.12
N ASP A 230 -12.39 1.50 -12.17
CA ASP A 230 -12.76 1.29 -10.78
C ASP A 230 -14.29 1.31 -10.61
N ILE A 231 -14.76 0.53 -9.66
CA ILE A 231 -16.17 0.40 -9.32
C ILE A 231 -16.53 1.51 -8.32
N VAL A 232 -17.67 2.12 -8.50
CA VAL A 232 -18.26 3.01 -7.47
C VAL A 232 -18.93 2.11 -6.44
N VAL A 233 -18.43 2.16 -5.22
CA VAL A 233 -18.87 1.28 -4.14
C VAL A 233 -19.94 2.01 -3.31
N ASP A 234 -21.14 1.43 -3.22
CA ASP A 234 -22.24 1.94 -2.42
C ASP A 234 -22.21 1.39 -0.99
N LYS A 235 -22.46 2.25 0.00
CA LYS A 235 -22.45 1.87 1.41
C LYS A 235 -23.59 0.90 1.76
N GLU A 236 -24.74 1.03 1.12
CA GLU A 236 -25.89 0.16 1.37
C GLU A 236 -25.63 -1.24 0.80
N GLU A 237 -25.03 -1.32 -0.38
CA GLU A 237 -24.62 -2.58 -1.01
C GLU A 237 -23.56 -3.31 -0.16
N ILE A 238 -22.60 -2.57 0.38
CA ILE A 238 -21.63 -3.11 1.33
C ILE A 238 -22.32 -3.65 2.58
N ALA A 239 -23.22 -2.87 3.17
CA ALA A 239 -23.94 -3.29 4.38
C ALA A 239 -24.74 -4.56 4.15
N MET A 240 -25.44 -4.68 3.03
CA MET A 240 -26.16 -5.89 2.63
C MET A 240 -25.21 -7.09 2.49
N SER A 241 -24.11 -6.92 1.79
CA SER A 241 -23.09 -7.98 1.60
C SER A 241 -22.48 -8.45 2.93
N LEU A 242 -22.35 -7.56 3.90
CA LEU A 242 -21.81 -7.85 5.23
C LEU A 242 -22.90 -8.31 6.22
N GLY A 243 -24.18 -8.30 5.84
CA GLY A 243 -25.31 -8.62 6.72
C GLY A 243 -25.54 -7.59 7.85
N ILE A 244 -25.08 -6.35 7.65
CA ILE A 244 -25.23 -5.25 8.61
C ILE A 244 -26.57 -4.54 8.37
N LYS A 245 -27.42 -4.46 9.40
CA LYS A 245 -28.64 -3.64 9.34
C LYS A 245 -28.26 -2.17 9.47
N LEU A 246 -28.58 -1.36 8.44
CA LEU A 246 -28.49 0.10 8.51
C LEU A 246 -29.73 0.63 9.20
N GLU A 247 -29.59 1.37 10.29
CA GLU A 247 -30.64 2.24 10.80
C GLU A 247 -30.70 3.47 9.88
N LEU A 248 -31.78 3.56 9.10
CA LEU A 248 -32.07 4.76 8.32
C LEU A 248 -32.36 5.90 9.31
N GLN A 249 -31.43 6.83 9.45
CA GLN A 249 -31.73 8.13 10.02
C GLN A 249 -32.58 8.87 8.98
N GLU A 250 -33.88 8.94 9.20
CA GLU A 250 -34.73 9.88 8.46
C GLU A 250 -34.19 11.28 8.71
N GLU A 251 -33.64 11.89 7.68
CA GLU A 251 -33.42 13.34 7.65
C GLU A 251 -34.78 14.00 7.77
N THR A 252 -35.12 14.44 8.97
CA THR A 252 -36.25 15.34 9.22
C THR A 252 -35.96 16.63 8.47
N ALA A 253 -36.50 16.74 7.27
CA ALA A 253 -36.57 17.99 6.52
C ALA A 253 -37.37 18.98 7.37
N LEU A 254 -36.68 19.88 8.04
CA LEU A 254 -37.26 21.06 8.67
C LEU A 254 -37.79 21.97 7.55
N THR A 255 -39.05 21.74 7.22
CA THR A 255 -39.84 22.70 6.43
C THR A 255 -40.10 23.93 7.31
N THR A 256 -39.27 24.92 7.18
CA THR A 256 -39.59 26.27 7.69
C THR A 256 -40.68 26.87 6.80
N ALA A 257 -41.92 26.69 7.24
CA ALA A 257 -43.03 27.43 6.70
C ALA A 257 -42.86 28.91 7.08
N ALA A 258 -42.54 29.70 6.10
CA ALA A 258 -42.62 31.16 6.21
C ALA A 258 -44.10 31.55 6.28
N THR A 259 -44.55 31.92 7.46
CA THR A 259 -45.86 32.56 7.65
C THR A 259 -45.70 34.04 7.33
N SER A 260 -46.14 34.40 6.16
CA SER A 260 -46.41 35.80 5.83
C SER A 260 -47.69 36.24 6.51
N GLY A 261 -47.59 36.98 7.58
CA GLY A 261 -48.68 37.70 8.20
C GLY A 261 -48.77 39.10 7.63
N SER A 262 -49.68 39.27 6.72
CA SER A 262 -50.23 40.58 6.36
C SER A 262 -51.04 41.15 7.51
N ASN A 263 -50.73 42.34 7.97
CA ASN A 263 -51.66 43.17 8.74
C ASN A 263 -51.83 44.49 8.01
N GLU A 264 -53.01 44.62 7.45
CA GLU A 264 -53.64 45.90 7.13
C GLU A 264 -54.35 46.45 8.37
N SER A 265 -54.35 47.75 8.47
CA SER A 265 -55.37 48.67 8.98
C SER A 265 -55.51 48.88 10.50
N GLY A 266 -55.40 50.16 10.86
CA GLY A 266 -55.92 50.77 12.06
C GLY A 266 -55.13 52.01 12.44
#